data_49cba40043ae74db6b922f3f3a7943b2
#
_entry.id   49cba40043ae74db6b922f3f3a7943b2
#
_cell.length_a   1.000
_cell.length_b   1.000
_cell.length_c   1.000
_cell.angle_alpha   90.00
_cell.angle_beta   90.00
_cell.angle_gamma   90.00
#
_symmetry.space_group_name_H-M   'P 1'
#
loop_
_entity.id
_entity.type
_entity.pdbx_description
1 polymer ?
#
loop_
_entity_poly.entity_id
_entity_poly.type
_entity_poly.pdbx_seq_one_letter_code
_entity_poly.pdbx_strand_id
1 'polypeptide(L)'
;IMNGGELFFRMGAMPNKKRGSNSVDLPESSLPIKAVINPVVEAPAKAFLEPMTITMKNMMKDATIHYTTDGSIPDESSPIYTEPFQINQSSMIQAVAIKDGLYPSYVEKVYYYKLPYEISINYHEPYSAQYTAGGDKGLFDSIRGIPTAWGAWQGWIGPDFDATINLGKGREIQSVTATFLQNAGSWIWLPKFVSFSISKDGKGFRKIEQLTHNIPLKEYEPTTLDFQADVEQDIQFIRIHAKNIETCPEWHPGAENPAWIFIDEIVIE
;
A
#
# COMPACT_ATOMS: atom_id res chain seq x y z
N ILE A 1 -7.05 -21.89 -19.11
CA ILE A 1 -7.20 -21.65 -20.56
C ILE A 1 -8.33 -20.65 -20.68
N MET A 2 -8.02 -19.42 -21.12
CA MET A 2 -9.06 -18.43 -21.40
C MET A 2 -9.70 -18.78 -22.76
N ASN A 3 -10.97 -19.02 -22.77
CA ASN A 3 -11.74 -19.09 -23.99
C ASN A 3 -12.95 -18.18 -23.83
N GLY A 4 -13.01 -17.09 -24.57
CA GLY A 4 -14.15 -16.19 -24.64
C GLY A 4 -14.44 -15.33 -23.41
N GLY A 5 -13.46 -14.98 -22.57
CA GLY A 5 -13.62 -14.07 -21.42
C GLY A 5 -14.33 -14.67 -20.19
N GLU A 6 -14.50 -15.97 -20.14
CA GLU A 6 -15.04 -16.70 -18.99
C GLU A 6 -13.89 -17.23 -18.11
N LEU A 7 -13.89 -16.92 -16.82
CA LEU A 7 -12.93 -17.45 -15.85
C LEU A 7 -13.51 -18.72 -15.21
N PHE A 8 -12.87 -19.89 -15.49
CA PHE A 8 -13.25 -21.15 -14.85
C PHE A 8 -12.32 -21.41 -13.66
N PHE A 9 -12.84 -21.41 -12.45
CA PHE A 9 -12.12 -21.94 -11.29
C PHE A 9 -12.23 -23.46 -11.27
N ARG A 10 -11.13 -24.15 -11.64
CA ARG A 10 -10.96 -25.56 -11.31
C ARG A 10 -10.30 -25.66 -9.95
N MET A 11 -10.99 -26.19 -8.94
CA MET A 11 -10.30 -26.74 -7.78
C MET A 11 -9.50 -27.95 -8.26
N GLY A 12 -8.15 -27.81 -8.21
CA GLY A 12 -7.24 -28.88 -8.59
C GLY A 12 -7.45 -30.10 -7.70
N ALA A 13 -7.72 -31.25 -8.32
CA ALA A 13 -7.69 -32.51 -7.64
C ALA A 13 -6.28 -32.80 -7.10
N MET A 14 -6.14 -33.00 -5.81
CA MET A 14 -4.89 -33.51 -5.24
C MET A 14 -4.58 -34.91 -5.77
N PRO A 15 -3.30 -35.27 -6.02
CA PRO A 15 -2.96 -36.58 -6.55
C PRO A 15 -3.35 -37.68 -5.59
N ASN A 16 -4.14 -38.63 -6.09
CA ASN A 16 -4.60 -39.82 -5.39
C ASN A 16 -3.44 -40.68 -4.87
N LYS A 17 -3.25 -40.73 -3.57
CA LYS A 17 -2.61 -41.88 -2.91
C LYS A 17 -3.68 -42.99 -2.81
N LYS A 18 -3.48 -44.11 -3.53
CA LYS A 18 -4.30 -45.31 -3.43
C LYS A 18 -4.37 -45.77 -1.97
N ARG A 19 -5.54 -45.66 -1.36
CA ARG A 19 -6.01 -46.47 -0.22
C ARG A 19 -7.48 -46.78 -0.42
N GLY A 20 -7.79 -48.07 -0.40
CA GLY A 20 -9.05 -48.79 -0.26
C GLY A 20 -10.36 -48.06 -0.54
N SER A 21 -11.08 -48.61 -1.50
CA SER A 21 -12.43 -48.31 -1.90
C SER A 21 -13.40 -47.92 -0.78
N ASN A 22 -13.75 -46.65 -0.73
CA ASN A 22 -15.06 -46.14 -0.47
C ASN A 22 -15.16 -44.83 -1.25
N SER A 23 -15.56 -44.93 -2.50
CA SER A 23 -15.94 -43.78 -3.29
C SER A 23 -17.22 -43.19 -2.69
N VAL A 24 -17.11 -42.15 -1.89
CA VAL A 24 -18.22 -41.22 -1.70
C VAL A 24 -18.33 -40.46 -2.99
N ASP A 25 -19.31 -40.78 -3.80
CA ASP A 25 -19.72 -39.96 -4.92
C ASP A 25 -20.15 -38.59 -4.36
N LEU A 26 -19.25 -37.62 -4.35
CA LEU A 26 -19.63 -36.24 -4.14
C LEU A 26 -20.48 -35.83 -5.35
N PRO A 27 -21.68 -35.27 -5.12
CA PRO A 27 -22.48 -34.79 -6.26
C PRO A 27 -21.68 -33.81 -7.08
N GLU A 28 -21.68 -33.97 -8.40
CA GLU A 28 -21.18 -33.00 -9.38
C GLU A 28 -21.98 -31.68 -9.25
N SER A 29 -21.74 -30.92 -8.21
CA SER A 29 -22.23 -29.54 -8.07
C SER A 29 -21.11 -28.58 -8.41
N SER A 30 -20.44 -28.78 -9.51
CA SER A 30 -19.56 -27.78 -10.08
C SER A 30 -20.22 -27.16 -11.31
N LEU A 31 -21.37 -26.53 -11.12
CA LEU A 31 -21.74 -25.49 -12.10
C LEU A 31 -20.65 -24.43 -12.05
N PRO A 32 -20.01 -24.09 -13.18
CA PRO A 32 -19.02 -23.03 -13.21
C PRO A 32 -19.69 -21.77 -12.70
N ILE A 33 -19.16 -21.20 -11.60
CA ILE A 33 -19.61 -19.88 -11.12
C ILE A 33 -19.18 -18.90 -12.21
N LYS A 34 -20.14 -18.40 -12.96
CA LYS A 34 -19.93 -17.40 -14.00
C LYS A 34 -20.06 -16.01 -13.35
N ALA A 35 -18.96 -15.37 -13.07
CA ALA A 35 -18.91 -14.01 -12.55
C ALA A 35 -18.15 -13.10 -13.52
N VAL A 36 -18.51 -11.80 -13.53
CA VAL A 36 -17.79 -10.80 -14.28
C VAL A 36 -16.43 -10.54 -13.62
N ILE A 37 -15.40 -10.29 -14.43
CA ILE A 37 -14.06 -9.91 -13.96
C ILE A 37 -14.15 -8.52 -13.32
N ASN A 38 -13.43 -8.30 -12.21
CA ASN A 38 -13.39 -7.01 -11.55
C ASN A 38 -12.92 -5.90 -12.52
N PRO A 39 -13.53 -4.70 -12.45
CA PRO A 39 -13.00 -3.55 -13.15
C PRO A 39 -11.63 -3.17 -12.58
N VAL A 40 -10.79 -2.56 -13.40
CA VAL A 40 -9.53 -1.95 -12.97
C VAL A 40 -9.72 -0.45 -12.94
N VAL A 41 -9.45 0.18 -11.79
CA VAL A 41 -9.51 1.63 -11.58
C VAL A 41 -8.07 2.15 -11.49
N GLU A 42 -7.71 3.05 -12.40
CA GLU A 42 -6.33 3.54 -12.56
C GLU A 42 -6.28 5.07 -12.49
N ALA A 43 -5.19 5.56 -11.91
CA ALA A 43 -4.77 6.96 -11.94
C ALA A 43 -3.25 7.04 -11.87
N PRO A 44 -2.63 8.20 -12.21
CA PRO A 44 -1.19 8.38 -12.16
C PRO A 44 -0.55 8.16 -10.78
N ALA A 45 -1.28 8.44 -9.70
CA ALA A 45 -0.82 8.29 -8.32
C ALA A 45 -1.99 8.06 -7.35
N LYS A 46 -1.71 7.66 -6.11
CA LYS A 46 -2.72 7.58 -5.03
C LYS A 46 -2.92 8.92 -4.32
N ALA A 47 -1.85 9.72 -4.19
CA ALA A 47 -1.91 11.08 -3.65
C ALA A 47 -1.69 12.12 -4.76
N PHE A 48 -2.44 13.22 -4.72
CA PHE A 48 -2.40 14.25 -5.75
C PHE A 48 -2.56 15.67 -5.18
N LEU A 49 -2.02 16.66 -5.85
CA LEU A 49 -2.17 18.07 -5.53
C LEU A 49 -3.13 18.79 -6.49
N GLU A 50 -2.91 18.63 -7.78
CA GLU A 50 -3.75 19.16 -8.85
C GLU A 50 -4.84 18.17 -9.24
N PRO A 51 -5.96 18.60 -9.86
CA PRO A 51 -7.02 17.69 -10.29
C PRO A 51 -6.45 16.49 -11.07
N MET A 52 -6.89 15.30 -10.73
CA MET A 52 -6.35 14.05 -11.27
C MET A 52 -7.41 13.27 -12.04
N THR A 53 -7.01 12.73 -13.18
CA THR A 53 -7.88 11.94 -14.05
C THR A 53 -7.92 10.48 -13.59
N ILE A 54 -9.13 9.96 -13.44
CA ILE A 54 -9.43 8.55 -13.16
C ILE A 54 -9.85 7.88 -14.47
N THR A 55 -9.30 6.71 -14.71
CA THR A 55 -9.69 5.83 -15.81
C THR A 55 -10.14 4.47 -15.28
N MET A 56 -11.10 3.86 -15.96
CA MET A 56 -11.56 2.52 -15.61
C MET A 56 -11.58 1.64 -16.85
N LYS A 57 -11.32 0.35 -16.68
CA LYS A 57 -11.40 -0.63 -17.75
C LYS A 57 -11.87 -1.98 -17.22
N ASN A 58 -12.54 -2.76 -18.07
CA ASN A 58 -12.85 -4.14 -17.82
C ASN A 58 -12.33 -4.99 -18.98
N MET A 59 -11.72 -6.11 -18.68
CA MET A 59 -11.19 -7.02 -19.71
C MET A 59 -12.28 -7.88 -20.35
N MET A 60 -13.45 -7.97 -19.72
CA MET A 60 -14.57 -8.71 -20.26
C MET A 60 -15.36 -7.85 -21.24
N LYS A 61 -15.44 -8.28 -22.48
CA LYS A 61 -16.22 -7.61 -23.52
C LYS A 61 -17.71 -7.51 -23.12
N ASP A 62 -18.34 -6.40 -23.46
CA ASP A 62 -19.77 -6.11 -23.22
C ASP A 62 -20.17 -6.09 -21.72
N ALA A 63 -19.22 -5.99 -20.80
CA ALA A 63 -19.49 -5.66 -19.41
C ALA A 63 -19.56 -4.14 -19.23
N THR A 64 -20.55 -3.66 -18.49
CA THR A 64 -20.67 -2.25 -18.09
C THR A 64 -20.02 -2.04 -16.73
N ILE A 65 -19.33 -0.93 -16.52
CA ILE A 65 -18.76 -0.56 -15.23
C ILE A 65 -19.71 0.49 -14.60
N HIS A 66 -20.26 0.17 -13.44
CA HIS A 66 -21.00 1.09 -12.60
C HIS A 66 -20.10 1.55 -11.45
N TYR A 67 -20.15 2.84 -11.09
CA TYR A 67 -19.23 3.38 -10.09
C TYR A 67 -19.84 4.46 -9.21
N THR A 68 -19.19 4.72 -8.08
CA THR A 68 -19.47 5.82 -7.16
C THR A 68 -18.16 6.52 -6.79
N THR A 69 -18.24 7.78 -6.33
CA THR A 69 -17.07 8.58 -5.93
C THR A 69 -17.14 9.05 -4.46
N ASP A 70 -18.22 8.72 -3.78
CA ASP A 70 -18.55 9.13 -2.41
C ASP A 70 -18.37 7.99 -1.38
N GLY A 71 -17.90 6.82 -1.84
CA GLY A 71 -17.71 5.65 -1.00
C GLY A 71 -18.97 4.80 -0.81
N SER A 72 -20.10 5.13 -1.43
CA SER A 72 -21.26 4.24 -1.48
C SER A 72 -20.98 3.01 -2.35
N ILE A 73 -21.66 1.90 -2.06
CA ILE A 73 -21.50 0.66 -2.84
C ILE A 73 -22.26 0.80 -4.16
N PRO A 74 -21.59 0.68 -5.32
CA PRO A 74 -22.26 0.78 -6.61
C PRO A 74 -23.13 -0.45 -6.92
N ASP A 75 -24.24 -0.19 -7.62
CA ASP A 75 -25.17 -1.18 -8.14
C ASP A 75 -25.62 -0.84 -9.58
N GLU A 76 -26.60 -1.56 -10.12
CA GLU A 76 -27.14 -1.36 -11.46
C GLU A 76 -27.76 0.04 -11.68
N SER A 77 -28.13 0.75 -10.62
CA SER A 77 -28.68 2.11 -10.67
C SER A 77 -27.60 3.21 -10.64
N SER A 78 -26.37 2.83 -10.29
CA SER A 78 -25.24 3.74 -10.20
C SER A 78 -24.78 4.23 -11.57
N PRO A 79 -24.13 5.41 -11.67
CA PRO A 79 -23.58 5.94 -12.92
C PRO A 79 -22.72 4.91 -13.66
N ILE A 80 -22.89 4.86 -14.98
CA ILE A 80 -22.08 4.02 -15.86
C ILE A 80 -20.83 4.79 -16.28
N TYR A 81 -19.66 4.15 -16.17
CA TYR A 81 -18.43 4.70 -16.68
C TYR A 81 -18.36 4.63 -18.20
N THR A 82 -18.29 5.78 -18.87
CA THR A 82 -18.21 5.90 -20.32
C THR A 82 -16.93 6.57 -20.80
N GLU A 83 -16.33 7.45 -19.98
CA GLU A 83 -15.11 8.21 -20.29
C GLU A 83 -14.34 8.58 -19.03
N PRO A 84 -13.03 8.91 -19.15
CA PRO A 84 -12.24 9.41 -18.03
C PRO A 84 -12.84 10.66 -17.39
N PHE A 85 -12.78 10.73 -16.05
CA PHE A 85 -13.26 11.90 -15.29
C PHE A 85 -12.20 12.39 -14.29
N GLN A 86 -12.34 13.63 -13.83
CA GLN A 86 -11.41 14.22 -12.87
C GLN A 86 -11.98 14.23 -11.46
N ILE A 87 -11.09 14.01 -10.50
CA ILE A 87 -11.32 14.26 -9.07
C ILE A 87 -10.46 15.45 -8.63
N ASN A 88 -11.01 16.28 -7.73
CA ASN A 88 -10.34 17.47 -7.18
C ASN A 88 -10.33 17.50 -5.64
N GLN A 89 -10.82 16.45 -5.02
CA GLN A 89 -10.82 16.22 -3.57
C GLN A 89 -10.54 14.74 -3.28
N SER A 90 -10.16 14.43 -2.03
CA SER A 90 -10.02 13.04 -1.59
C SER A 90 -11.31 12.27 -1.85
N SER A 91 -11.18 11.09 -2.45
CA SER A 91 -12.34 10.32 -2.92
C SER A 91 -12.13 8.83 -2.76
N MET A 92 -13.14 8.13 -2.26
CA MET A 92 -13.23 6.69 -2.30
C MET A 92 -13.99 6.28 -3.57
N ILE A 93 -13.26 5.84 -4.58
CA ILE A 93 -13.87 5.31 -5.82
C ILE A 93 -14.23 3.85 -5.58
N GLN A 94 -15.48 3.49 -5.81
CA GLN A 94 -15.91 2.10 -5.85
C GLN A 94 -16.48 1.78 -7.23
N ALA A 95 -16.18 0.60 -7.76
CA ALA A 95 -16.62 0.19 -9.08
C ALA A 95 -17.01 -1.29 -9.10
N VAL A 96 -18.08 -1.62 -9.81
CA VAL A 96 -18.55 -2.99 -10.07
C VAL A 96 -18.76 -3.17 -11.56
N ALA A 97 -18.39 -4.31 -12.10
CA ALA A 97 -18.68 -4.65 -13.48
C ALA A 97 -19.89 -5.60 -13.55
N ILE A 98 -20.81 -5.29 -14.46
CA ILE A 98 -22.07 -6.02 -14.65
C ILE A 98 -22.19 -6.45 -16.11
N LYS A 99 -22.66 -7.67 -16.32
CA LYS A 99 -23.00 -8.20 -17.65
C LYS A 99 -24.17 -9.17 -17.53
N ASP A 100 -25.13 -9.06 -18.45
CA ASP A 100 -26.30 -9.93 -18.48
C ASP A 100 -25.94 -11.42 -18.49
N GLY A 101 -26.65 -12.20 -17.67
CA GLY A 101 -26.47 -13.64 -17.56
C GLY A 101 -25.27 -14.09 -16.72
N LEU A 102 -24.55 -13.16 -16.10
CA LEU A 102 -23.43 -13.43 -15.17
C LEU A 102 -23.70 -12.79 -13.81
N TYR A 103 -23.04 -13.32 -12.76
CA TYR A 103 -23.00 -12.63 -11.48
C TYR A 103 -22.13 -11.38 -11.61
N PRO A 104 -22.51 -10.25 -10.99
CA PRO A 104 -21.66 -9.06 -10.93
C PRO A 104 -20.25 -9.38 -10.39
N SER A 105 -19.28 -8.58 -10.75
CA SER A 105 -17.94 -8.68 -10.16
C SER A 105 -17.97 -8.38 -8.66
N TYR A 106 -16.85 -8.64 -7.97
CA TYR A 106 -16.63 -7.99 -6.67
C TYR A 106 -16.47 -6.48 -6.89
N VAL A 107 -16.80 -5.71 -5.85
CA VAL A 107 -16.61 -4.26 -5.86
C VAL A 107 -15.12 -3.96 -5.70
N GLU A 108 -14.53 -3.31 -6.71
CA GLU A 108 -13.20 -2.74 -6.60
C GLU A 108 -13.26 -1.43 -5.81
N LYS A 109 -12.35 -1.24 -4.85
CA LYS A 109 -12.30 -0.06 -3.98
C LYS A 109 -10.93 0.57 -4.04
N VAL A 110 -10.87 1.85 -4.40
CA VAL A 110 -9.62 2.59 -4.48
C VAL A 110 -9.79 3.96 -3.83
N TYR A 111 -8.94 4.25 -2.86
CA TYR A 111 -8.88 5.57 -2.24
C TYR A 111 -7.83 6.44 -2.91
N TYR A 112 -8.17 7.69 -3.16
CA TYR A 112 -7.28 8.72 -3.69
C TYR A 112 -7.27 9.91 -2.74
N TYR A 113 -6.08 10.33 -2.32
CA TYR A 113 -5.88 11.36 -1.31
C TYR A 113 -5.46 12.69 -1.93
N LYS A 114 -6.22 13.75 -1.66
CA LYS A 114 -5.86 15.12 -2.03
C LYS A 114 -4.91 15.68 -0.98
N LEU A 115 -3.67 15.91 -1.38
CA LEU A 115 -2.67 16.56 -0.52
C LEU A 115 -3.13 17.96 -0.13
N PRO A 116 -2.97 18.35 1.15
CA PRO A 116 -3.37 19.68 1.62
C PRO A 116 -2.45 20.79 1.11
N TYR A 117 -1.24 20.42 0.70
CA TYR A 117 -0.22 21.33 0.15
C TYR A 117 0.84 20.55 -0.63
N GLU A 118 1.72 21.31 -1.32
CA GLU A 118 2.85 20.70 -1.99
C GLU A 118 3.80 20.05 -0.96
N ILE A 119 4.13 18.78 -1.23
CA ILE A 119 5.08 18.01 -0.45
C ILE A 119 5.94 17.20 -1.40
N SER A 120 7.24 17.19 -1.17
CA SER A 120 8.19 16.38 -1.90
C SER A 120 9.16 15.69 -0.96
N ILE A 121 9.68 14.55 -1.38
CA ILE A 121 10.65 13.76 -0.63
C ILE A 121 11.88 13.53 -1.47
N ASN A 122 13.05 13.67 -0.86
CA ASN A 122 14.33 13.32 -1.43
C ASN A 122 14.93 12.20 -0.59
N TYR A 123 15.04 11.02 -1.18
CA TYR A 123 15.67 9.86 -0.57
C TYR A 123 17.18 9.96 -0.74
N HIS A 124 17.93 9.74 0.35
CA HIS A 124 19.40 9.70 0.30
C HIS A 124 19.90 8.36 -0.26
N GLU A 125 19.14 7.29 -0.03
CA GLU A 125 19.28 5.98 -0.67
C GLU A 125 17.96 5.59 -1.34
N PRO A 126 17.94 5.07 -2.57
CA PRO A 126 16.70 4.74 -3.26
C PRO A 126 16.01 3.52 -2.61
N TYR A 127 14.69 3.54 -2.59
CA TYR A 127 13.91 2.35 -2.22
C TYR A 127 13.98 1.27 -3.31
N SER A 128 13.69 0.04 -2.93
CA SER A 128 13.64 -1.09 -3.86
C SER A 128 12.52 -0.92 -4.90
N ALA A 129 12.82 -1.18 -6.17
CA ALA A 129 11.82 -1.19 -7.24
C ALA A 129 10.70 -2.24 -7.03
N GLN A 130 10.90 -3.20 -6.13
CA GLN A 130 9.91 -4.22 -5.77
C GLN A 130 8.85 -3.69 -4.78
N TYR A 131 9.23 -2.73 -3.91
CA TYR A 131 8.39 -2.22 -2.84
C TYR A 131 8.38 -0.70 -2.87
N THR A 132 7.47 -0.14 -3.66
CA THR A 132 7.44 1.29 -4.00
C THR A 132 6.33 2.07 -3.31
N ALA A 133 5.34 1.41 -2.68
CA ALA A 133 4.11 2.03 -2.15
C ALA A 133 3.44 3.00 -3.14
N GLY A 134 3.57 2.76 -4.45
CA GLY A 134 3.01 3.68 -5.46
C GLY A 134 3.90 4.86 -5.83
N GLY A 135 5.18 4.88 -5.41
CA GLY A 135 6.17 5.91 -5.76
C GLY A 135 6.40 6.97 -4.69
N ASP A 136 7.01 8.10 -5.06
CA ASP A 136 7.50 9.11 -4.11
C ASP A 136 6.42 9.74 -3.22
N LYS A 137 5.16 9.74 -3.66
CA LYS A 137 4.02 10.23 -2.87
C LYS A 137 3.33 9.15 -2.05
N GLY A 138 3.76 7.90 -2.15
CA GLY A 138 3.13 6.79 -1.45
C GLY A 138 3.31 6.83 0.06
N LEU A 139 4.27 7.62 0.57
CA LEU A 139 4.42 7.85 2.01
C LEU A 139 3.53 9.00 2.54
N PHE A 140 2.67 9.60 1.69
CA PHE A 140 1.80 10.74 2.03
C PHE A 140 0.39 10.55 1.48
N ASP A 141 -0.05 9.31 1.22
CA ASP A 141 -1.32 9.04 0.55
C ASP A 141 -2.45 8.61 1.50
N SER A 142 -2.17 8.63 2.80
CA SER A 142 -3.06 8.19 3.87
C SER A 142 -3.47 6.72 3.77
N ILE A 143 -2.67 5.89 3.10
CA ILE A 143 -2.91 4.46 2.96
C ILE A 143 -1.96 3.70 3.89
N ARG A 144 -2.53 3.15 4.97
CA ARG A 144 -1.76 2.34 5.91
C ARG A 144 -1.48 0.95 5.34
N GLY A 145 -0.24 0.50 5.49
CA GLY A 145 0.17 -0.83 5.09
C GLY A 145 -0.42 -1.92 5.97
N ILE A 146 -0.84 -3.00 5.34
CA ILE A 146 -1.24 -4.22 6.06
C ILE A 146 0.02 -5.05 6.30
N PRO A 147 0.30 -5.52 7.55
CA PRO A 147 1.54 -6.22 7.89
C PRO A 147 1.83 -7.50 7.10
N THR A 148 0.83 -8.03 6.39
CA THR A 148 0.92 -9.25 5.56
C THR A 148 0.72 -8.99 4.06
N ALA A 149 0.60 -7.71 3.63
CA ALA A 149 0.41 -7.33 2.23
C ALA A 149 1.32 -6.15 1.87
N TRP A 150 2.11 -6.30 0.83
CA TRP A 150 3.29 -5.44 0.57
C TRP A 150 3.03 -4.19 -0.27
N GLY A 151 1.85 -4.06 -0.87
CA GLY A 151 1.57 -3.02 -1.88
C GLY A 151 1.62 -1.57 -1.38
N ALA A 152 1.41 -1.33 -0.08
CA ALA A 152 1.46 0.00 0.52
C ALA A 152 2.78 0.26 1.30
N TRP A 153 3.82 -0.56 1.11
CA TRP A 153 5.09 -0.41 1.79
C TRP A 153 6.20 0.02 0.84
N GLN A 154 7.01 0.98 1.25
CA GLN A 154 8.32 1.21 0.66
C GLN A 154 9.39 0.44 1.43
N GLY A 155 10.35 -0.19 0.71
CA GLY A 155 11.33 -1.07 1.33
C GLY A 155 12.77 -0.80 0.89
N TRP A 156 13.71 -0.87 1.84
CA TRP A 156 15.16 -0.83 1.64
C TRP A 156 15.76 -2.13 2.14
N ILE A 157 16.64 -2.73 1.37
CA ILE A 157 17.36 -3.95 1.75
C ILE A 157 18.83 -3.63 2.05
N GLY A 158 19.20 -3.71 3.31
CA GLY A 158 20.55 -3.39 3.82
C GLY A 158 20.73 -1.94 4.25
N PRO A 159 20.55 -0.92 3.36
CA PRO A 159 20.67 0.49 3.76
C PRO A 159 19.65 0.93 4.80
N ASP A 160 19.95 2.07 5.43
CA ASP A 160 19.01 2.80 6.28
C ASP A 160 17.92 3.47 5.44
N PHE A 161 16.77 3.74 6.04
CA PHE A 161 15.87 4.75 5.52
C PHE A 161 16.40 6.12 5.93
N ASP A 162 16.70 6.97 4.96
CA ASP A 162 17.13 8.35 5.19
C ASP A 162 16.53 9.24 4.10
N ALA A 163 15.66 10.17 4.49
CA ALA A 163 14.96 11.03 3.57
C ALA A 163 14.76 12.44 4.11
N THR A 164 14.78 13.41 3.18
CA THR A 164 14.46 14.81 3.45
C THR A 164 13.14 15.18 2.78
N ILE A 165 12.19 15.63 3.56
CA ILE A 165 10.86 16.07 3.15
C ILE A 165 10.88 17.60 3.05
N ASN A 166 10.35 18.14 1.94
CA ASN A 166 10.15 19.57 1.74
C ASN A 166 8.65 19.86 1.67
N LEU A 167 8.19 20.76 2.51
CA LEU A 167 6.78 21.19 2.64
C LEU A 167 6.41 22.32 1.66
N GLY A 168 7.27 22.62 0.68
CA GLY A 168 7.11 23.69 -0.31
C GLY A 168 7.38 25.08 0.24
N LYS A 169 6.94 25.36 1.46
CA LYS A 169 7.20 26.62 2.21
C LYS A 169 7.16 26.36 3.72
N GLY A 170 7.60 27.36 4.49
CA GLY A 170 7.49 27.34 5.97
C GLY A 170 6.04 27.15 6.42
N ARG A 171 5.86 26.25 7.39
CA ARG A 171 4.58 25.91 8.00
C ARG A 171 4.76 25.59 9.47
N GLU A 172 3.79 25.99 10.26
CA GLU A 172 3.69 25.53 11.65
C GLU A 172 3.27 24.06 11.64
N ILE A 173 4.11 23.22 12.20
CA ILE A 173 3.92 21.77 12.30
C ILE A 173 3.87 21.40 13.77
N GLN A 174 2.87 20.62 14.16
CA GLN A 174 2.69 20.15 15.53
C GLN A 174 3.50 18.86 15.75
N SER A 175 3.37 17.90 14.84
CA SER A 175 4.02 16.60 14.96
C SER A 175 4.41 16.00 13.62
N VAL A 176 5.32 15.03 13.66
CA VAL A 176 5.65 14.16 12.53
C VAL A 176 5.70 12.72 13.02
N THR A 177 4.99 11.83 12.32
CA THR A 177 4.94 10.39 12.60
C THR A 177 5.43 9.60 11.40
N ALA A 178 6.26 8.59 11.64
CA ALA A 178 6.70 7.63 10.62
C ALA A 178 6.40 6.21 11.11
N THR A 179 5.75 5.39 10.28
CA THR A 179 5.32 4.04 10.65
C THR A 179 6.15 2.98 10.00
N PHE A 180 6.69 2.07 10.79
CA PHE A 180 7.54 0.98 10.33
C PHE A 180 6.93 -0.39 10.65
N LEU A 181 7.34 -1.40 9.86
CA LEU A 181 6.89 -2.78 9.98
C LEU A 181 7.99 -3.67 10.59
N GLN A 182 7.59 -4.58 11.48
CA GLN A 182 8.34 -5.80 11.78
C GLN A 182 7.56 -7.01 11.26
N ASN A 183 8.23 -7.84 10.46
CA ASN A 183 7.78 -9.15 10.03
C ASN A 183 9.04 -10.02 9.86
N ALA A 184 9.54 -10.55 10.97
CA ALA A 184 10.79 -11.30 10.98
C ALA A 184 10.78 -12.48 10.01
N GLY A 185 9.65 -13.18 9.86
CA GLY A 185 9.47 -14.26 8.88
C GLY A 185 9.69 -13.85 7.43
N SER A 186 9.55 -12.56 7.13
CA SER A 186 9.76 -11.95 5.81
C SER A 186 11.03 -11.10 5.72
N TRP A 187 11.95 -11.26 6.68
CA TRP A 187 13.25 -10.56 6.75
C TRP A 187 13.13 -9.04 6.97
N ILE A 188 12.03 -8.59 7.57
CA ILE A 188 11.71 -7.18 7.83
C ILE A 188 11.79 -6.92 9.33
N TRP A 189 12.54 -5.88 9.73
CA TRP A 189 12.67 -5.48 11.14
C TRP A 189 12.38 -3.99 11.33
N LEU A 190 11.89 -3.64 12.51
CA LEU A 190 11.85 -2.27 12.98
C LEU A 190 13.27 -1.67 13.03
N PRO A 191 13.40 -0.36 12.77
CA PRO A 191 14.69 0.32 12.86
C PRO A 191 15.23 0.32 14.29
N LYS A 192 16.56 0.21 14.45
CA LYS A 192 17.24 0.32 15.77
C LYS A 192 16.88 1.63 16.48
N PHE A 193 16.73 2.69 15.71
CA PHE A 193 16.21 3.99 16.13
C PHE A 193 15.65 4.75 14.93
N VAL A 194 14.77 5.72 15.22
CA VAL A 194 14.33 6.74 14.26
C VAL A 194 14.70 8.10 14.81
N SER A 195 15.44 8.91 14.05
CA SER A 195 15.75 10.28 14.41
C SER A 195 15.06 11.27 13.49
N PHE A 196 14.51 12.32 14.08
CA PHE A 196 13.84 13.42 13.41
C PHE A 196 14.68 14.68 13.52
N SER A 197 14.86 15.35 12.41
CA SER A 197 15.57 16.64 12.34
C SER A 197 14.78 17.61 11.50
N ILE A 198 14.84 18.89 11.83
CA ILE A 198 14.09 19.94 11.16
C ILE A 198 15.00 21.06 10.68
N SER A 199 14.56 21.77 9.64
CA SER A 199 15.28 22.91 9.08
C SER A 199 14.31 23.92 8.45
N LYS A 200 14.70 25.20 8.45
CA LYS A 200 14.00 26.28 7.73
C LYS A 200 14.49 26.48 6.31
N ASP A 201 15.73 26.12 6.03
CA ASP A 201 16.42 26.42 4.77
C ASP A 201 16.93 25.18 4.00
N GLY A 202 16.73 23.99 4.58
CA GLY A 202 17.19 22.72 4.01
C GLY A 202 18.70 22.48 4.08
N LYS A 203 19.47 23.35 4.75
CA LYS A 203 20.94 23.26 4.88
C LYS A 203 21.35 22.93 6.30
N GLY A 204 20.85 23.69 7.28
CA GLY A 204 21.11 23.47 8.70
C GLY A 204 20.00 22.65 9.33
N PHE A 205 20.24 21.36 9.59
CA PHE A 205 19.31 20.48 10.27
C PHE A 205 19.62 20.40 11.76
N ARG A 206 18.61 20.63 12.59
CA ARG A 206 18.65 20.44 14.04
C ARG A 206 17.86 19.18 14.40
N LYS A 207 18.53 18.20 15.00
CA LYS A 207 17.84 17.01 15.53
C LYS A 207 16.93 17.45 16.68
N ILE A 208 15.66 17.01 16.63
CA ILE A 208 14.66 17.28 17.66
C ILE A 208 14.40 16.06 18.53
N GLU A 209 14.41 14.86 17.93
CA GLU A 209 14.10 13.64 18.66
C GLU A 209 14.88 12.44 18.09
N GLN A 210 15.11 11.43 18.94
CA GLN A 210 15.58 10.10 18.54
C GLN A 210 14.88 9.05 19.39
N LEU A 211 14.09 8.23 18.74
CA LEU A 211 13.23 7.24 19.35
C LEU A 211 13.77 5.82 19.12
N THR A 212 13.59 4.96 20.10
CA THR A 212 13.90 3.53 20.06
C THR A 212 12.65 2.74 20.47
N HIS A 213 12.72 1.42 20.38
CA HIS A 213 11.63 0.54 20.81
C HIS A 213 12.17 -0.66 21.60
N ASN A 214 11.25 -1.37 22.29
CA ASN A 214 11.57 -2.57 23.10
C ASN A 214 11.00 -3.85 22.47
N ILE A 215 10.51 -3.81 21.23
CA ILE A 215 10.00 -5.00 20.53
C ILE A 215 11.19 -5.91 20.22
N PRO A 216 11.17 -7.20 20.63
CA PRO A 216 12.27 -8.11 20.38
C PRO A 216 12.47 -8.36 18.89
N LEU A 217 13.74 -8.51 18.46
CA LEU A 217 14.04 -8.91 17.07
C LEU A 217 13.40 -10.26 16.71
N LYS A 218 13.23 -11.16 17.69
CA LYS A 218 12.63 -12.50 17.53
C LYS A 218 11.12 -12.49 17.77
N GLU A 219 10.45 -11.39 17.44
CA GLU A 219 8.99 -11.36 17.39
C GLU A 219 8.52 -11.75 15.99
N TYR A 220 7.77 -12.86 15.90
CA TYR A 220 7.28 -13.39 14.62
C TYR A 220 5.89 -12.91 14.25
N GLU A 221 5.12 -12.39 15.20
CA GLU A 221 3.82 -11.78 14.90
C GLU A 221 4.06 -10.47 14.17
N PRO A 222 3.58 -10.35 12.91
CA PRO A 222 3.75 -9.12 12.16
C PRO A 222 3.13 -7.93 12.87
N THR A 223 3.92 -6.90 13.13
CA THR A 223 3.49 -5.71 13.88
C THR A 223 3.99 -4.42 13.24
N THR A 224 3.23 -3.36 13.40
CA THR A 224 3.60 -2.00 13.00
C THR A 224 3.87 -1.14 14.22
N LEU A 225 4.77 -0.17 14.10
CA LEU A 225 5.08 0.78 15.16
C LEU A 225 5.20 2.18 14.60
N ASP A 226 4.48 3.11 15.22
CA ASP A 226 4.54 4.54 14.95
C ASP A 226 5.66 5.16 15.80
N PHE A 227 6.56 5.89 15.15
CA PHE A 227 7.54 6.76 15.78
C PHE A 227 7.10 8.20 15.56
N GLN A 228 6.76 8.90 16.62
CA GLN A 228 6.25 10.28 16.57
C GLN A 228 7.16 11.22 17.32
N ALA A 229 7.47 12.35 16.69
CA ALA A 229 8.19 13.47 17.30
C ALA A 229 7.30 14.73 17.30
N ASP A 230 7.28 15.43 18.42
CA ASP A 230 6.67 16.75 18.52
C ASP A 230 7.59 17.80 17.89
N VAL A 231 7.03 18.69 17.08
CA VAL A 231 7.76 19.71 16.33
C VAL A 231 7.49 21.11 16.90
N GLU A 232 6.22 21.50 16.99
CA GLU A 232 5.71 22.77 17.55
C GLU A 232 6.45 24.01 17.03
N GLN A 233 6.80 24.04 15.73
CA GLN A 233 7.60 25.11 15.13
C GLN A 233 7.23 25.34 13.67
N ASP A 234 7.50 26.56 13.20
CA ASP A 234 7.49 26.90 11.77
C ASP A 234 8.75 26.37 11.08
N ILE A 235 8.56 25.39 10.20
CA ILE A 235 9.64 24.72 9.46
C ILE A 235 9.26 24.52 8.00
N GLN A 236 10.24 24.30 7.14
CA GLN A 236 10.01 23.92 5.74
C GLN A 236 10.52 22.50 5.44
N PHE A 237 11.53 22.03 6.16
CA PHE A 237 12.16 20.75 5.88
C PHE A 237 12.17 19.85 7.11
N ILE A 238 11.88 18.56 6.90
CA ILE A 238 12.00 17.50 7.89
C ILE A 238 12.94 16.45 7.32
N ARG A 239 13.91 15.99 8.10
CA ARG A 239 14.73 14.81 7.77
C ARG A 239 14.40 13.70 8.76
N ILE A 240 14.09 12.53 8.23
CA ILE A 240 13.85 11.31 8.99
C ILE A 240 14.96 10.32 8.63
N HIS A 241 15.70 9.86 9.64
CA HIS A 241 16.70 8.82 9.49
C HIS A 241 16.34 7.65 10.42
N ALA A 242 16.08 6.49 9.83
CA ALA A 242 15.76 5.26 10.53
C ALA A 242 16.86 4.22 10.28
N LYS A 243 17.54 3.81 11.34
CA LYS A 243 18.70 2.91 11.28
C LYS A 243 18.25 1.48 11.11
N ASN A 244 18.56 0.87 9.96
CA ASN A 244 18.34 -0.55 9.70
C ASN A 244 19.17 -1.42 10.66
N ILE A 245 18.74 -2.65 10.93
CA ILE A 245 19.57 -3.65 11.61
C ILE A 245 20.72 -4.17 10.73
N GLU A 246 20.66 -3.89 9.42
CA GLU A 246 21.61 -4.17 8.33
C GLU A 246 21.57 -5.61 7.84
N THR A 247 21.73 -6.57 8.73
CA THR A 247 21.73 -8.00 8.40
C THR A 247 20.76 -8.77 9.29
N CYS A 248 20.21 -9.86 8.74
CA CYS A 248 19.38 -10.79 9.50
C CYS A 248 20.17 -11.36 10.70
N PRO A 249 19.55 -11.47 11.89
CA PRO A 249 20.20 -11.99 13.09
C PRO A 249 20.68 -13.44 12.92
N GLU A 250 21.70 -13.84 13.66
CA GLU A 250 22.32 -15.19 13.59
C GLU A 250 21.34 -16.36 13.78
N TRP A 251 20.29 -16.16 14.60
CA TRP A 251 19.27 -17.18 14.85
C TRP A 251 18.26 -17.34 13.73
N HIS A 252 18.23 -16.40 12.76
CA HIS A 252 17.25 -16.37 11.67
C HIS A 252 17.72 -17.28 10.51
N PRO A 253 16.79 -17.99 9.78
CA PRO A 253 17.17 -18.81 8.62
C PRO A 253 17.91 -18.05 7.51
N GLY A 254 17.71 -16.73 7.42
CA GLY A 254 18.42 -15.84 6.50
C GLY A 254 19.63 -15.15 7.13
N ALA A 255 20.24 -15.69 8.19
CA ALA A 255 21.39 -15.08 8.87
C ALA A 255 22.45 -14.57 7.87
N GLU A 256 23.09 -13.45 8.22
CA GLU A 256 24.11 -12.76 7.41
C GLU A 256 23.59 -12.10 6.10
N ASN A 257 22.40 -12.44 5.60
CA ASN A 257 21.84 -11.73 4.47
C ASN A 257 21.32 -10.36 4.89
N PRO A 258 21.24 -9.39 3.95
CA PRO A 258 20.71 -8.08 4.25
C PRO A 258 19.28 -8.10 4.77
N ALA A 259 19.01 -7.32 5.81
CA ALA A 259 17.69 -7.15 6.39
C ALA A 259 16.92 -6.02 5.68
N TRP A 260 15.60 -6.17 5.63
CA TRP A 260 14.71 -5.13 5.13
C TRP A 260 14.30 -4.17 6.25
N ILE A 261 14.12 -2.90 5.86
CA ILE A 261 13.36 -1.90 6.59
C ILE A 261 12.19 -1.44 5.71
N PHE A 262 10.98 -1.45 6.26
CA PHE A 262 9.75 -1.08 5.56
C PHE A 262 9.05 0.07 6.26
N ILE A 263 8.62 1.07 5.49
CA ILE A 263 7.82 2.21 5.93
C ILE A 263 6.57 2.33 5.04
N ASP A 264 5.42 2.71 5.60
CA ASP A 264 4.16 2.87 4.84
C ASP A 264 3.69 4.32 4.74
N GLU A 265 3.78 5.08 5.83
CA GLU A 265 3.18 6.40 5.89
C GLU A 265 4.01 7.37 6.74
N ILE A 266 4.05 8.63 6.30
CA ILE A 266 4.59 9.76 7.06
C ILE A 266 3.47 10.77 7.23
N VAL A 267 2.97 10.89 8.46
CA VAL A 267 1.91 11.84 8.84
C VAL A 267 2.57 13.12 9.37
N ILE A 268 2.16 14.27 8.84
CA ILE A 268 2.67 15.61 9.23
C ILE A 268 1.47 16.47 9.60
N GLU A 269 1.36 16.86 10.87
CA GLU A 269 0.24 17.59 11.48
C GLU A 269 0.63 18.99 11.95
#